data_dd89626bd9a6cc61c049ff0bdc122e81
#
_entry.id   dd89626bd9a6cc61c049ff0bdc122e81
#
_cell.length_a   1.000
_cell.length_b   1.000
_cell.length_c   1.000
_cell.angle_alpha   90.00
_cell.angle_beta   90.00
_cell.angle_gamma   90.00
#
_symmetry.space_group_name_H-M   'P 1'
#
loop_
_entity.id
_entity.type
_entity.pdbx_description
1 polymer ?
#
loop_
_entity_poly.entity_id
_entity_poly.type
_entity_poly.pdbx_seq_one_letter_code
_entity_poly.pdbx_strand_id
1 'polypeptide(L)'
;MQKARQFVETQDGKVEQLCGFELRCPEPHSMGGFIGFNEDYRQLLEHWGLVVNGKNPIARTNVAPVEDAPDETMLHAFSFVRPTDKNHRTFVVAGGGELLGPLAVENIIRMGEVSFDALLQKAEVVMKLMLQRLRGLGALPSELTTIDVYTAHDAPSLIAEAVTPELADSPAEVVWFNTRPPIVDIEFEMDMRATVELTL
;
A
#
# COMPACT_ATOMS: atom_id res chain seq x y z
N MET A 1 3.47 -14.92 -0.07
CA MET A 1 4.09 -14.56 -1.38
C MET A 1 4.31 -15.77 -2.28
N GLN A 2 4.83 -16.93 -1.82
CA GLN A 2 4.96 -18.15 -2.65
C GLN A 2 3.66 -18.60 -3.32
N LYS A 3 2.51 -18.49 -2.63
CA LYS A 3 1.19 -18.80 -3.23
C LYS A 3 0.84 -17.91 -4.43
N ALA A 4 1.20 -16.62 -4.39
CA ALA A 4 1.00 -15.72 -5.52
C ALA A 4 1.84 -16.13 -6.73
N ARG A 5 3.12 -16.46 -6.51
CA ARG A 5 4.00 -17.00 -7.55
C ARG A 5 3.43 -18.27 -8.17
N GLN A 6 3.07 -19.26 -7.35
CA GLN A 6 2.47 -20.51 -7.81
C GLN A 6 1.19 -20.28 -8.61
N PHE A 7 0.32 -19.35 -8.14
CA PHE A 7 -0.89 -19.00 -8.87
C PHE A 7 -0.59 -18.46 -10.27
N VAL A 8 0.32 -17.50 -10.40
CA VAL A 8 0.72 -16.94 -11.71
C VAL A 8 1.28 -18.04 -12.62
N GLU A 9 2.13 -18.92 -12.10
CA GLU A 9 2.69 -20.06 -12.84
C GLU A 9 1.60 -21.05 -13.30
N THR A 10 0.53 -21.28 -12.53
CA THR A 10 -0.62 -22.13 -12.96
C THR A 10 -1.47 -21.48 -14.06
N GLN A 11 -1.33 -20.20 -14.30
CA GLN A 11 -1.99 -19.46 -15.38
C GLN A 11 -1.07 -19.31 -16.63
N ASP A 12 -0.06 -20.16 -16.77
CA ASP A 12 0.98 -20.07 -17.80
C ASP A 12 1.74 -18.74 -17.79
N GLY A 13 1.70 -18.04 -16.65
CA GLY A 13 2.42 -16.80 -16.44
C GLY A 13 3.82 -17.01 -15.86
N LYS A 14 4.55 -15.92 -15.73
CA LYS A 14 5.89 -15.86 -15.14
C LYS A 14 5.92 -15.01 -13.89
N VAL A 15 6.85 -15.27 -12.99
CA VAL A 15 6.99 -14.53 -11.73
C VAL A 15 7.19 -13.03 -11.94
N GLU A 16 7.77 -12.62 -13.06
CA GLU A 16 7.97 -11.20 -13.46
C GLU A 16 6.67 -10.46 -13.76
N GLN A 17 5.54 -11.17 -13.84
CA GLN A 17 4.22 -10.55 -13.98
C GLN A 17 3.64 -10.07 -12.65
N LEU A 18 4.20 -10.48 -11.51
CA LEU A 18 3.80 -9.94 -10.20
C LEU A 18 4.13 -8.45 -10.12
N CYS A 19 3.19 -7.63 -9.65
CA CYS A 19 3.36 -6.19 -9.53
C CYS A 19 2.90 -5.59 -8.20
N GLY A 20 2.21 -6.35 -7.35
CA GLY A 20 1.78 -5.88 -6.03
C GLY A 20 1.51 -6.99 -5.04
N PHE A 21 1.77 -6.73 -3.76
CA PHE A 21 1.41 -7.58 -2.63
C PHE A 21 0.70 -6.77 -1.56
N GLU A 22 -0.39 -7.32 -1.04
CA GLU A 22 -1.06 -6.82 0.15
C GLU A 22 -0.90 -7.85 1.27
N LEU A 23 -0.28 -7.43 2.36
CA LEU A 23 0.00 -8.30 3.49
C LEU A 23 -0.82 -7.88 4.71
N ARG A 24 -1.15 -8.86 5.53
CA ARG A 24 -1.72 -8.65 6.86
C ARG A 24 -0.74 -9.20 7.90
N CYS A 25 -0.38 -8.36 8.87
CA CYS A 25 0.55 -8.67 9.95
C CYS A 25 -0.21 -8.90 11.26
N PRO A 26 0.33 -9.69 12.19
CA PRO A 26 -0.26 -9.86 13.52
C PRO A 26 -0.40 -8.55 14.30
N GLU A 27 0.63 -7.72 14.22
CA GLU A 27 0.76 -6.43 14.90
C GLU A 27 1.70 -5.51 14.12
N PRO A 28 1.69 -4.19 14.37
CA PRO A 28 2.69 -3.27 13.84
C PRO A 28 4.09 -3.63 14.33
N HIS A 29 5.06 -3.52 13.44
CA HIS A 29 6.48 -3.71 13.78
C HIS A 29 7.05 -2.48 14.48
N SER A 30 8.06 -2.65 15.32
CA SER A 30 8.96 -1.55 15.63
C SER A 30 9.64 -1.05 14.34
N MET A 31 10.17 0.17 14.34
CA MET A 31 10.93 0.71 13.18
C MET A 31 12.06 -0.25 12.76
N GLY A 32 12.85 -0.75 13.71
CA GLY A 32 13.92 -1.72 13.43
C GLY A 32 13.39 -3.05 12.91
N GLY A 33 12.26 -3.54 13.44
CA GLY A 33 11.61 -4.76 12.97
C GLY A 33 11.12 -4.63 11.53
N PHE A 34 10.56 -3.47 11.17
CA PHE A 34 10.11 -3.21 9.81
C PHE A 34 11.28 -3.09 8.81
N ILE A 35 12.41 -2.50 9.23
CA ILE A 35 13.63 -2.47 8.42
C ILE A 35 14.12 -3.90 8.14
N GLY A 36 14.20 -4.74 9.17
CA GLY A 36 14.58 -6.16 9.00
C GLY A 36 13.62 -6.91 8.09
N PHE A 37 12.31 -6.74 8.29
CA PHE A 37 11.30 -7.32 7.39
C PHE A 37 11.48 -6.88 5.92
N ASN A 38 11.81 -5.61 5.68
CA ASN A 38 12.08 -5.12 4.33
C ASN A 38 13.33 -5.74 3.71
N GLU A 39 14.34 -6.03 4.52
CA GLU A 39 15.57 -6.69 4.04
C GLU A 39 15.30 -8.13 3.61
N ASP A 40 14.59 -8.92 4.43
CA ASP A 40 14.17 -10.28 4.09
C ASP A 40 13.28 -10.29 2.83
N TYR A 41 12.35 -9.35 2.73
CA TYR A 41 11.51 -9.19 1.55
C TYR A 41 12.33 -8.89 0.29
N ARG A 42 13.30 -7.99 0.39
CA ARG A 42 14.20 -7.66 -0.72
C ARG A 42 15.00 -8.88 -1.17
N GLN A 43 15.57 -9.65 -0.24
CA GLN A 43 16.30 -10.89 -0.55
C GLN A 43 15.42 -11.89 -1.32
N LEU A 44 14.14 -12.03 -0.93
CA LEU A 44 13.19 -12.86 -1.65
C LEU A 44 13.00 -12.39 -3.10
N LEU A 45 12.83 -11.10 -3.33
CA LEU A 45 12.65 -10.54 -4.67
C LEU A 45 13.94 -10.68 -5.51
N GLU A 46 15.10 -10.52 -4.91
CA GLU A 46 16.40 -10.76 -5.57
C GLU A 46 16.54 -12.26 -5.98
N HIS A 47 16.16 -13.17 -5.09
CA HIS A 47 16.14 -14.61 -5.39
C HIS A 47 15.18 -14.95 -6.54
N TRP A 48 14.09 -14.23 -6.69
CA TRP A 48 13.15 -14.39 -7.80
C TRP A 48 13.55 -13.65 -9.09
N GLY A 49 14.64 -12.89 -9.06
CA GLY A 49 15.10 -12.09 -10.20
C GLY A 49 14.24 -10.86 -10.49
N LEU A 50 13.45 -10.38 -9.53
CA LEU A 50 12.49 -9.30 -9.71
C LEU A 50 13.08 -7.90 -9.49
N VAL A 51 14.28 -7.80 -8.93
CA VAL A 51 14.93 -6.50 -8.70
C VAL A 51 15.56 -5.99 -10.00
N VAL A 52 15.17 -4.80 -10.43
CA VAL A 52 15.63 -4.18 -11.68
C VAL A 52 16.51 -2.97 -11.37
N ASN A 53 17.77 -2.99 -11.80
CA ASN A 53 18.74 -1.90 -11.56
C ASN A 53 18.84 -1.50 -10.07
N GLY A 54 18.80 -2.48 -9.17
CA GLY A 54 18.84 -2.27 -7.71
C GLY A 54 17.55 -1.71 -7.11
N LYS A 55 16.48 -1.58 -7.89
CA LYS A 55 15.17 -1.09 -7.44
C LYS A 55 14.14 -2.22 -7.41
N ASN A 56 13.28 -2.17 -6.41
CA ASN A 56 12.12 -3.06 -6.30
C ASN A 56 10.95 -2.48 -7.13
N PRO A 57 10.49 -3.18 -8.18
CA PRO A 57 9.35 -2.75 -8.99
C PRO A 57 7.99 -3.23 -8.43
N ILE A 58 7.98 -4.03 -7.37
CA ILE A 58 6.76 -4.60 -6.82
C ILE A 58 6.20 -3.68 -5.73
N ALA A 59 5.00 -3.18 -5.95
CA ALA A 59 4.27 -2.43 -4.92
C ALA A 59 3.96 -3.34 -3.72
N ARG A 60 3.95 -2.78 -2.51
CA ARG A 60 3.55 -3.51 -1.32
C ARG A 60 2.87 -2.60 -0.32
N THR A 61 1.81 -3.14 0.31
CA THR A 61 1.14 -2.58 1.47
C THR A 61 1.12 -3.64 2.56
N ASN A 62 1.53 -3.28 3.77
CA ASN A 62 1.42 -4.12 4.96
C ASN A 62 0.53 -3.40 5.96
N VAL A 63 -0.38 -4.10 6.61
CA VAL A 63 -1.18 -3.53 7.68
C VAL A 63 -1.49 -4.59 8.74
N ALA A 64 -1.79 -4.16 9.96
CA ALA A 64 -2.19 -5.02 11.05
C ALA A 64 -3.69 -4.79 11.36
N PRO A 65 -4.59 -5.73 11.07
CA PRO A 65 -6.00 -5.63 11.41
C PRO A 65 -6.21 -5.38 12.90
N VAL A 66 -7.18 -4.53 13.26
CA VAL A 66 -7.53 -4.28 14.67
C VAL A 66 -8.28 -5.47 15.25
N GLU A 67 -9.10 -6.12 14.42
CA GLU A 67 -9.86 -7.32 14.76
C GLU A 67 -9.41 -8.47 13.86
N ASP A 68 -9.48 -9.69 14.37
CA ASP A 68 -9.14 -10.92 13.64
C ASP A 68 -7.75 -10.88 12.97
N ALA A 69 -6.77 -10.28 13.65
CA ALA A 69 -5.39 -10.27 13.17
C ALA A 69 -4.86 -11.71 13.03
N PRO A 70 -4.09 -12.01 11.97
CA PRO A 70 -3.54 -13.36 11.78
C PRO A 70 -2.42 -13.64 12.80
N ASP A 71 -2.14 -14.91 13.08
CA ASP A 71 -1.05 -15.33 13.98
C ASP A 71 0.35 -15.07 13.40
N GLU A 72 0.45 -14.98 12.06
CA GLU A 72 1.69 -14.69 11.34
C GLU A 72 1.42 -13.79 10.13
N THR A 73 2.45 -13.11 9.62
CA THR A 73 2.30 -12.28 8.40
C THR A 73 1.85 -13.13 7.22
N MET A 74 0.69 -12.81 6.68
CA MET A 74 0.09 -13.55 5.59
C MET A 74 -0.17 -12.69 4.34
N LEU A 75 -0.21 -13.35 3.19
CA LEU A 75 -0.67 -12.77 1.94
C LEU A 75 -2.20 -12.63 1.98
N HIS A 76 -2.68 -11.42 1.87
CA HIS A 76 -4.10 -11.09 1.77
C HIS A 76 -4.55 -11.06 0.30
N ALA A 77 -3.83 -10.27 -0.51
CA ALA A 77 -4.08 -10.13 -1.94
C ALA A 77 -2.77 -9.90 -2.69
N PHE A 78 -2.83 -10.04 -4.01
CA PHE A 78 -1.71 -9.71 -4.89
C PHE A 78 -2.21 -9.24 -6.25
N SER A 79 -1.38 -8.47 -6.94
CA SER A 79 -1.64 -7.97 -8.28
C SER A 79 -0.61 -8.54 -9.26
N PHE A 80 -1.04 -8.86 -10.46
CA PHE A 80 -0.16 -9.32 -11.54
C PHE A 80 -0.65 -8.84 -12.90
N VAL A 81 0.26 -8.73 -13.84
CA VAL A 81 0.00 -8.25 -15.21
C VAL A 81 -0.39 -9.43 -16.11
N ARG A 82 -1.43 -9.23 -16.92
CA ARG A 82 -1.85 -10.18 -17.95
C ARG A 82 -1.92 -9.47 -19.31
N PRO A 83 -1.62 -10.18 -20.41
CA PRO A 83 -1.92 -9.66 -21.75
C PRO A 83 -3.41 -9.32 -21.88
N THR A 84 -3.72 -8.20 -22.52
CA THR A 84 -5.09 -7.75 -22.77
C THR A 84 -5.15 -7.00 -24.10
N ASP A 85 -6.29 -7.06 -24.75
CA ASP A 85 -6.65 -6.25 -25.93
C ASP A 85 -7.29 -4.89 -25.54
N LYS A 86 -7.57 -4.69 -24.26
CA LYS A 86 -8.15 -3.45 -23.75
C LYS A 86 -7.12 -2.33 -23.75
N ASN A 87 -7.49 -1.18 -24.27
CA ASN A 87 -6.64 -0.01 -24.33
C ASN A 87 -6.84 0.90 -23.09
N HIS A 88 -6.59 0.38 -21.91
CA HIS A 88 -6.51 1.17 -20.68
C HIS A 88 -5.28 0.78 -19.88
N ARG A 89 -4.68 1.77 -19.25
CA ARG A 89 -3.52 1.55 -18.40
C ARG A 89 -3.96 1.07 -17.01
N THR A 90 -3.24 0.09 -16.49
CA THR A 90 -3.39 -0.38 -15.11
C THR A 90 -2.09 -0.17 -14.33
N PHE A 91 -2.18 0.07 -13.04
CA PHE A 91 -1.02 0.27 -12.16
C PHE A 91 -1.39 0.06 -10.69
N VAL A 92 -0.37 -0.11 -9.84
CA VAL A 92 -0.49 -0.12 -8.39
C VAL A 92 0.47 0.91 -7.81
N VAL A 93 -0.02 1.75 -6.93
CA VAL A 93 0.78 2.69 -6.13
C VAL A 93 1.02 2.05 -4.77
N ALA A 94 2.29 1.83 -4.42
CA ALA A 94 2.67 1.19 -3.16
C ALA A 94 2.16 1.95 -1.95
N GLY A 95 1.85 1.23 -0.88
CA GLY A 95 1.43 1.79 0.40
C GLY A 95 2.44 2.76 0.99
N GLY A 96 1.96 3.74 1.73
CA GLY A 96 2.78 4.70 2.46
C GLY A 96 2.02 5.38 3.57
N GLY A 97 2.69 5.53 4.70
CA GLY A 97 2.22 6.24 5.89
C GLY A 97 2.82 7.63 6.04
N GLU A 98 2.48 8.31 7.12
CA GLU A 98 2.93 9.68 7.44
C GLU A 98 4.40 9.75 7.89
N LEU A 99 5.30 9.22 7.06
CA LEU A 99 6.74 9.25 7.26
C LEU A 99 7.42 9.92 6.07
N LEU A 100 8.20 10.97 6.33
CA LEU A 100 8.89 11.75 5.32
C LEU A 100 10.38 11.46 5.31
N GLY A 101 10.87 10.84 4.23
CA GLY A 101 12.28 10.53 4.06
C GLY A 101 12.64 9.08 4.39
N PRO A 102 13.86 8.82 4.91
CA PRO A 102 14.30 7.47 5.30
C PRO A 102 13.46 6.89 6.44
N LEU A 103 13.44 5.55 6.55
CA LEU A 103 12.81 4.83 7.66
C LEU A 103 13.56 5.14 8.96
N ALA A 104 13.06 6.13 9.70
CA ALA A 104 13.57 6.57 10.99
C ALA A 104 12.43 7.18 11.81
N VAL A 105 12.44 6.96 13.11
CA VAL A 105 11.36 7.38 14.02
C VAL A 105 11.16 8.91 14.00
N GLU A 106 12.24 9.67 13.91
CA GLU A 106 12.24 11.13 13.84
C GLU A 106 11.59 11.70 12.57
N ASN A 107 11.34 10.87 11.57
CA ASN A 107 10.70 11.25 10.32
C ASN A 107 9.17 10.99 10.32
N ILE A 108 8.62 10.43 11.41
CA ILE A 108 7.18 10.24 11.59
C ILE A 108 6.55 11.59 11.93
N ILE A 109 5.59 12.02 11.15
CA ILE A 109 4.89 13.29 11.35
C ILE A 109 4.08 13.24 12.64
N ARG A 110 4.29 14.21 13.54
CA ARG A 110 3.56 14.34 14.80
C ARG A 110 3.47 13.00 15.57
N MET A 111 4.61 12.32 15.67
CA MET A 111 4.72 11.02 16.35
C MET A 111 4.07 11.04 17.73
N GLY A 112 3.25 10.02 18.04
CA GLY A 112 2.55 9.87 19.31
C GLY A 112 1.32 10.77 19.49
N GLU A 113 1.03 11.68 18.57
CA GLU A 113 -0.18 12.50 18.61
C GLU A 113 -1.33 11.87 17.82
N VAL A 114 -2.49 11.76 18.48
CA VAL A 114 -3.72 11.15 17.93
C VAL A 114 -4.95 12.05 18.07
N SER A 115 -4.75 13.34 18.33
CA SER A 115 -5.86 14.30 18.22
C SER A 115 -6.36 14.38 16.78
N PHE A 116 -7.62 14.78 16.58
CA PHE A 116 -8.17 14.91 15.22
C PHE A 116 -7.33 15.82 14.32
N ASP A 117 -6.87 16.96 14.83
CA ASP A 117 -5.96 17.88 14.12
C ASP A 117 -4.64 17.19 13.72
N ALA A 118 -4.08 16.35 14.61
CA ALA A 118 -2.86 15.60 14.30
C ALA A 118 -3.10 14.53 13.24
N LEU A 119 -4.19 13.77 13.36
CA LEU A 119 -4.57 12.74 12.39
C LEU A 119 -4.91 13.34 11.03
N LEU A 120 -5.57 14.49 11.00
CA LEU A 120 -5.87 15.21 9.76
C LEU A 120 -4.58 15.63 9.04
N GLN A 121 -3.62 16.21 9.77
CA GLN A 121 -2.32 16.57 9.19
C GLN A 121 -1.55 15.34 8.67
N LYS A 122 -1.59 14.20 9.39
CA LYS A 122 -1.01 12.93 8.96
C LYS A 122 -1.67 12.45 7.65
N ALA A 123 -3.00 12.44 7.59
CA ALA A 123 -3.74 12.04 6.39
C ALA A 123 -3.44 12.93 5.19
N GLU A 124 -3.36 14.27 5.36
CA GLU A 124 -2.97 15.21 4.31
C GLU A 124 -1.55 14.93 3.76
N VAL A 125 -0.60 14.62 4.66
CA VAL A 125 0.77 14.27 4.26
C VAL A 125 0.78 12.99 3.43
N VAL A 126 0.04 11.95 3.86
CA VAL A 126 -0.08 10.69 3.12
C VAL A 126 -0.76 10.91 1.78
N MET A 127 -1.84 11.69 1.71
CA MET A 127 -2.51 12.00 0.45
C MET A 127 -1.58 12.70 -0.55
N LYS A 128 -0.80 13.69 -0.09
CA LYS A 128 0.23 14.36 -0.92
C LYS A 128 1.29 13.38 -1.43
N LEU A 129 1.72 12.44 -0.58
CA LEU A 129 2.66 11.37 -0.96
C LEU A 129 2.06 10.48 -2.05
N MET A 130 0.81 10.06 -1.90
CA MET A 130 0.12 9.23 -2.88
C MET A 130 -0.01 9.94 -4.24
N LEU A 131 -0.43 11.21 -4.25
CA LEU A 131 -0.49 12.01 -5.48
C LEU A 131 0.88 12.20 -6.13
N GLN A 132 1.94 12.36 -5.33
CA GLN A 132 3.31 12.44 -5.86
C GLN A 132 3.71 11.13 -6.55
N ARG A 133 3.44 9.97 -5.93
CA ARG A 133 3.72 8.65 -6.51
C ARG A 133 2.91 8.42 -7.79
N LEU A 134 1.63 8.77 -7.76
CA LEU A 134 0.73 8.68 -8.92
C LEU A 134 1.27 9.50 -10.11
N ARG A 135 1.65 10.76 -9.87
CA ARG A 135 2.29 11.62 -10.89
C ARG A 135 3.62 11.04 -11.37
N GLY A 136 4.41 10.41 -10.48
CA GLY A 136 5.66 9.72 -10.83
C GLY A 136 5.46 8.57 -11.80
N LEU A 137 4.29 7.91 -11.78
CA LEU A 137 3.86 6.92 -12.76
C LEU A 137 3.31 7.57 -14.05
N GLY A 138 3.21 8.90 -14.12
CA GLY A 138 2.54 9.63 -15.20
C GLY A 138 1.03 9.39 -15.23
N ALA A 139 0.40 9.03 -14.10
CA ALA A 139 -1.01 8.74 -13.98
C ALA A 139 -1.78 9.90 -13.35
N LEU A 140 -3.10 9.92 -13.56
CA LEU A 140 -4.04 10.93 -13.08
C LEU A 140 -5.04 10.32 -12.08
N PRO A 141 -5.61 11.11 -11.16
CA PRO A 141 -6.67 10.64 -10.25
C PRO A 141 -7.88 10.05 -10.99
N SER A 142 -8.21 10.57 -12.17
CA SER A 142 -9.32 10.06 -13.00
C SER A 142 -9.12 8.65 -13.56
N GLU A 143 -7.90 8.10 -13.47
CA GLU A 143 -7.58 6.73 -13.90
C GLU A 143 -7.68 5.71 -12.76
N LEU A 144 -7.80 6.16 -11.51
CA LEU A 144 -7.91 5.30 -10.34
C LEU A 144 -9.24 4.52 -10.33
N THR A 145 -9.19 3.28 -9.88
CA THR A 145 -10.37 2.45 -9.60
C THR A 145 -10.62 2.29 -8.12
N THR A 146 -9.57 2.26 -7.31
CA THR A 146 -9.67 2.03 -5.87
C THR A 146 -8.61 2.82 -5.13
N ILE A 147 -8.98 3.30 -3.97
CA ILE A 147 -8.13 3.96 -2.98
C ILE A 147 -8.40 3.29 -1.64
N ASP A 148 -7.38 2.67 -1.07
CA ASP A 148 -7.50 2.01 0.22
C ASP A 148 -6.92 2.91 1.31
N VAL A 149 -7.68 3.10 2.38
CA VAL A 149 -7.32 3.86 3.57
C VAL A 149 -7.20 2.91 4.75
N TYR A 150 -6.09 2.96 5.42
CA TYR A 150 -5.73 2.09 6.54
C TYR A 150 -5.50 2.94 7.79
N THR A 151 -6.44 2.88 8.72
CA THR A 151 -6.35 3.55 10.03
C THR A 151 -7.30 2.91 11.03
N ALA A 152 -6.92 2.91 12.30
CA ALA A 152 -7.75 2.48 13.42
C ALA A 152 -8.56 3.63 14.06
N HIS A 153 -8.48 4.83 13.44
CA HIS A 153 -9.16 6.04 13.93
C HIS A 153 -10.44 6.34 13.15
N ASP A 154 -11.09 7.49 13.41
CA ASP A 154 -12.29 7.94 12.71
C ASP A 154 -12.01 8.26 11.23
N ALA A 155 -11.97 7.21 10.41
CA ALA A 155 -11.68 7.31 9.00
C ALA A 155 -12.71 8.14 8.20
N PRO A 156 -14.03 8.06 8.43
CA PRO A 156 -14.99 8.85 7.67
C PRO A 156 -14.69 10.35 7.68
N SER A 157 -14.40 10.93 8.85
CA SER A 157 -14.04 12.34 8.97
C SER A 157 -12.71 12.67 8.30
N LEU A 158 -11.69 11.83 8.47
CA LEU A 158 -10.37 12.01 7.83
C LEU A 158 -10.45 11.89 6.30
N ILE A 159 -11.22 10.95 5.79
CA ILE A 159 -11.45 10.79 4.35
C ILE A 159 -12.17 12.03 3.77
N ALA A 160 -13.21 12.52 4.46
CA ALA A 160 -13.97 13.68 4.00
C ALA A 160 -13.13 14.97 3.93
N GLU A 161 -12.19 15.15 4.88
CA GLU A 161 -11.43 16.39 4.99
C GLU A 161 -10.06 16.33 4.27
N ALA A 162 -9.38 15.19 4.25
CA ALA A 162 -8.03 15.08 3.68
C ALA A 162 -7.97 14.38 2.32
N VAL A 163 -8.85 13.40 2.05
CA VAL A 163 -8.76 12.54 0.86
C VAL A 163 -9.69 13.01 -0.25
N THR A 164 -10.98 13.14 0.05
CA THR A 164 -12.00 13.47 -0.94
C THR A 164 -11.73 14.78 -1.69
N PRO A 165 -11.29 15.89 -1.05
CA PRO A 165 -11.03 17.15 -1.75
C PRO A 165 -9.94 17.08 -2.81
N GLU A 166 -8.97 16.18 -2.63
CA GLU A 166 -7.82 16.00 -3.53
C GLU A 166 -8.12 15.09 -4.73
N LEU A 167 -9.26 14.40 -4.70
CA LEU A 167 -9.65 13.43 -5.73
C LEU A 167 -10.56 14.04 -6.80
N ALA A 168 -11.21 15.16 -6.54
CA ALA A 168 -12.09 15.95 -7.41
C ALA A 168 -12.97 15.12 -8.38
N ASP A 169 -12.41 14.68 -9.51
CA ASP A 169 -13.14 13.96 -10.58
C ASP A 169 -12.74 12.47 -10.65
N SER A 170 -12.16 11.90 -9.59
CA SER A 170 -11.78 10.48 -9.58
C SER A 170 -13.03 9.59 -9.47
N PRO A 171 -13.19 8.58 -10.33
CA PRO A 171 -14.26 7.59 -10.20
C PRO A 171 -13.93 6.51 -9.16
N ALA A 172 -12.79 6.61 -8.48
CA ALA A 172 -12.30 5.58 -7.58
C ALA A 172 -13.21 5.40 -6.36
N GLU A 173 -13.44 4.17 -5.99
CA GLU A 173 -14.00 3.82 -4.69
C GLU A 173 -12.95 4.05 -3.60
N VAL A 174 -13.33 4.72 -2.52
CA VAL A 174 -12.51 4.87 -1.31
C VAL A 174 -12.96 3.83 -0.30
N VAL A 175 -12.09 2.87 0.01
CA VAL A 175 -12.35 1.78 0.93
C VAL A 175 -11.56 1.97 2.22
N TRP A 176 -12.23 1.94 3.35
CA TRP A 176 -11.59 2.00 4.65
C TRP A 176 -11.45 0.59 5.25
N PHE A 177 -10.24 0.31 5.70
CA PHE A 177 -9.91 -0.87 6.50
C PHE A 177 -9.58 -0.46 7.93
N ASN A 178 -10.30 -1.01 8.91
CA ASN A 178 -10.00 -0.82 10.33
C ASN A 178 -8.72 -1.59 10.70
N THR A 179 -7.59 -0.99 10.38
CA THR A 179 -6.25 -1.57 10.53
C THR A 179 -5.27 -0.53 11.04
N ARG A 180 -4.18 -0.99 11.61
CA ARG A 180 -3.02 -0.15 11.90
C ARG A 180 -1.99 -0.27 10.78
N PRO A 181 -1.34 0.83 10.39
CA PRO A 181 -0.16 0.79 9.55
C PRO A 181 0.93 -0.14 10.11
N PRO A 182 1.92 -0.56 9.28
CA PRO A 182 2.84 -1.63 9.65
C PRO A 182 3.93 -1.24 10.66
N ILE A 183 4.05 0.03 11.01
CA ILE A 183 5.05 0.55 11.94
C ILE A 183 4.34 1.19 13.13
N VAL A 184 4.79 0.88 14.35
CA VAL A 184 4.34 1.54 15.57
C VAL A 184 4.49 3.05 15.44
N ASP A 185 3.52 3.82 15.94
CA ASP A 185 3.43 5.29 15.89
C ASP A 185 3.12 5.88 14.49
N ILE A 186 2.95 5.07 13.44
CA ILE A 186 2.27 5.47 12.20
C ILE A 186 0.78 5.18 12.37
N GLU A 187 -0.06 6.17 12.10
CA GLU A 187 -1.50 6.12 12.41
C GLU A 187 -2.39 6.13 11.17
N PHE A 188 -1.84 6.52 10.01
CA PHE A 188 -2.56 6.62 8.75
C PHE A 188 -1.71 6.14 7.58
N GLU A 189 -2.23 5.25 6.77
CA GLU A 189 -1.59 4.76 5.54
C GLU A 189 -2.60 4.69 4.41
N MET A 190 -2.15 4.83 3.18
CA MET A 190 -2.97 4.64 1.98
C MET A 190 -2.19 3.88 0.92
N ASP A 191 -2.90 3.19 0.05
CA ASP A 191 -2.44 2.82 -1.28
C ASP A 191 -3.50 3.18 -2.34
N MET A 192 -3.14 3.09 -3.62
CA MET A 192 -4.04 3.40 -4.73
C MET A 192 -3.79 2.44 -5.88
N ARG A 193 -4.83 2.20 -6.68
CA ARG A 193 -4.68 1.34 -7.84
C ARG A 193 -5.64 1.67 -8.98
N ALA A 194 -5.24 1.32 -10.19
CA ALA A 194 -6.10 1.17 -11.35
C ALA A 194 -5.96 -0.28 -11.81
N THR A 195 -6.89 -1.13 -11.41
CA THR A 195 -6.85 -2.57 -11.67
C THR A 195 -8.19 -3.08 -12.15
N VAL A 196 -8.18 -4.25 -12.79
CA VAL A 196 -9.39 -5.05 -13.02
C VAL A 196 -9.42 -6.10 -11.92
N GLU A 197 -10.47 -6.13 -11.12
CA GLU A 197 -10.63 -7.13 -10.09
C GLU A 197 -10.94 -8.50 -10.69
N LEU A 198 -10.27 -9.52 -10.15
CA LEU A 198 -10.61 -10.91 -10.36
C LEU A 198 -10.96 -11.47 -8.98
N THR A 199 -12.21 -11.83 -8.80
CA THR A 199 -12.61 -12.64 -7.64
C THR A 199 -12.30 -14.09 -7.95
N LEU A 200 -11.50 -14.73 -7.11
CA LEU A 200 -11.12 -16.15 -7.21
C LEU A 200 -11.93 -16.96 -6.20
#